data_c8e5d6fb2e1ab2ade62640f095a0f583
#
_entry.id   c8e5d6fb2e1ab2ade62640f095a0f583
#
_cell.length_a   1.000
_cell.length_b   1.000
_cell.length_c   1.000
_cell.angle_alpha   90.00
_cell.angle_beta   90.00
_cell.angle_gamma   90.00
#
_symmetry.space_group_name_H-M   'P 1'
#
loop_
_entity.id
_entity.type
_entity.pdbx_description
1 polymer ?
#
loop_
_entity_poly.entity_id
_entity_poly.type
_entity_poly.pdbx_seq_one_letter_code
_entity_poly.pdbx_strand_id
1 'polypeptide(L)'
;MIRVASVPSSHAYVRHLQPVVGDAVSSGDRSVVVLPDPAPVRVDVPGQWWPPRLLDAQWLAEQTDVHFDVLHVHFGFESFAPEELTRTVDHLRAHRQPLVLTVHDLHNPHFADNADHLGQLDVLVRAADAVITLTAGAAAWIHEQWGVEATVVDHPHVVPLERMALPRPASDSFVIGVHAKNLRSNMDPLAVMDAVVEAARSLPDATVRLDIDEDVFESSSHWYSPTVGAKLLDYTSFPDVDVRVHERFDDDALWDYLSSIDVSVLPYRFGTHSGWLEACRDLGTSVVASDCGFHADQASVHSFRMGIDSFDPDTLVAAVRASHADRTPAVDSGFRAEQRQRIAATHAAIYSAVTEEMR
;
A
#
# COMPACT_ATOMS: atom_id res chain seq x y z
N MET A 1 20.73 20.56 7.44
CA MET A 1 20.49 19.12 7.16
C MET A 1 19.53 18.61 8.23
N ILE A 2 18.45 17.94 7.83
CA ILE A 2 17.46 17.34 8.74
C ILE A 2 17.65 15.82 8.67
N ARG A 3 17.84 15.19 9.82
CA ARG A 3 18.01 13.73 9.95
C ARG A 3 16.67 13.12 10.33
N VAL A 4 16.10 12.30 9.45
CA VAL A 4 14.80 11.66 9.63
C VAL A 4 14.99 10.19 9.99
N ALA A 5 14.52 9.79 11.16
CA ALA A 5 14.34 8.38 11.49
C ALA A 5 12.99 7.93 10.95
N SER A 6 12.99 7.19 9.84
CA SER A 6 11.76 6.68 9.21
C SER A 6 11.46 5.26 9.67
N VAL A 7 10.22 4.93 9.94
CA VAL A 7 9.78 3.60 10.38
C VAL A 7 8.79 3.02 9.38
N PRO A 8 9.26 2.11 8.51
CA PRO A 8 10.66 1.76 8.25
C PRO A 8 11.30 2.71 7.23
N SER A 9 12.62 2.73 7.14
CA SER A 9 13.36 3.45 6.10
C SER A 9 13.53 2.62 4.82
N SER A 10 13.53 1.32 4.93
CA SER A 10 13.84 0.37 3.85
C SER A 10 12.65 0.00 2.96
N HIS A 11 11.43 0.35 3.33
CA HIS A 11 10.23 0.03 2.56
C HIS A 11 10.21 0.74 1.18
N ALA A 12 9.75 0.05 0.14
CA ALA A 12 9.71 0.58 -1.23
C ALA A 12 8.99 1.94 -1.31
N TYR A 13 7.85 2.09 -0.65
CA TYR A 13 7.12 3.34 -0.54
C TYR A 13 8.03 4.48 -0.02
N VAL A 14 8.73 4.24 1.10
CA VAL A 14 9.57 5.26 1.76
C VAL A 14 10.77 5.65 0.90
N ARG A 15 11.36 4.69 0.17
CA ARG A 15 12.44 5.00 -0.80
C ARG A 15 11.96 5.93 -1.92
N HIS A 16 10.70 5.83 -2.31
CA HIS A 16 10.11 6.66 -3.36
C HIS A 16 9.61 8.02 -2.87
N LEU A 17 9.63 8.29 -1.57
CA LEU A 17 9.45 9.64 -1.01
C LEU A 17 10.69 10.54 -1.16
N GLN A 18 11.82 9.96 -1.55
CA GLN A 18 13.07 10.68 -1.77
C GLN A 18 13.23 11.00 -3.27
N PRO A 19 13.94 12.10 -3.60
CA PRO A 19 14.22 12.43 -5.00
C PRO A 19 14.99 11.30 -5.69
N VAL A 20 14.92 11.25 -7.00
CA VAL A 20 15.76 10.33 -7.78
C VAL A 20 17.22 10.72 -7.57
N VAL A 21 18.10 9.73 -7.40
CA VAL A 21 19.53 9.97 -7.18
C VAL A 21 20.10 10.75 -8.37
N GLY A 22 20.65 11.91 -8.12
CA GLY A 22 21.19 12.83 -9.14
C GLY A 22 20.37 14.11 -9.35
N ASP A 23 19.10 14.13 -8.93
CA ASP A 23 18.28 15.34 -8.96
C ASP A 23 18.48 16.11 -7.65
N ALA A 24 19.15 17.26 -7.74
CA ALA A 24 19.21 18.18 -6.61
C ALA A 24 17.79 18.72 -6.38
N VAL A 25 17.20 18.41 -5.22
CA VAL A 25 16.01 19.13 -4.78
C VAL A 25 16.45 20.57 -4.49
N SER A 26 16.20 21.45 -5.43
CA SER A 26 16.37 22.90 -5.28
C SER A 26 15.21 23.49 -4.47
N SER A 27 14.89 22.87 -3.32
CA SER A 27 14.07 23.50 -2.29
C SER A 27 15.05 24.14 -1.30
N GLY A 28 15.01 25.47 -1.26
CA GLY A 28 15.92 26.27 -0.48
C GLY A 28 16.16 25.68 0.92
N ASP A 29 17.41 25.54 1.23
CA ASP A 29 18.06 25.59 2.52
C ASP A 29 18.28 24.34 3.37
N ARG A 30 17.56 23.22 3.26
CA ARG A 30 17.89 22.07 4.13
C ARG A 30 17.79 20.73 3.38
N SER A 31 18.93 20.04 3.23
CA SER A 31 18.97 18.65 2.78
C SER A 31 18.36 17.72 3.83
N VAL A 32 17.52 16.77 3.38
CA VAL A 32 16.95 15.69 4.21
C VAL A 32 17.80 14.45 4.06
N VAL A 33 18.10 13.79 5.17
CA VAL A 33 18.79 12.50 5.21
C VAL A 33 17.93 11.51 5.99
N VAL A 34 17.50 10.44 5.36
CA VAL A 34 16.79 9.34 6.01
C VAL A 34 17.82 8.39 6.59
N LEU A 35 17.68 8.09 7.89
CA LEU A 35 18.56 7.18 8.61
C LEU A 35 18.16 5.72 8.33
N PRO A 36 19.11 4.78 8.32
CA PRO A 36 18.80 3.36 8.19
C PRO A 36 18.03 2.85 9.41
N ASP A 37 17.21 1.83 9.20
CA ASP A 37 16.50 1.15 10.29
C ASP A 37 17.49 0.49 11.26
N PRO A 38 17.34 0.70 12.58
CA PRO A 38 18.05 -0.12 13.55
C PRO A 38 17.58 -1.58 13.44
N ALA A 39 18.53 -2.52 13.51
CA ALA A 39 18.20 -3.93 13.49
C ALA A 39 17.29 -4.31 14.68
N PRO A 40 16.25 -5.14 14.48
CA PRO A 40 15.42 -5.65 15.56
C PRO A 40 16.24 -6.51 16.53
N VAL A 41 15.69 -6.80 17.73
CA VAL A 41 16.36 -7.63 18.76
C VAL A 41 16.79 -8.97 18.20
N ARG A 42 15.93 -9.55 17.36
CA ARG A 42 16.17 -10.82 16.69
C ARG A 42 16.01 -10.62 15.20
N VAL A 43 17.03 -11.03 14.45
CA VAL A 43 17.07 -10.96 13.00
C VAL A 43 17.00 -12.40 12.47
N ASP A 44 15.88 -12.74 11.86
CA ASP A 44 15.66 -14.07 11.26
C ASP A 44 15.99 -14.07 9.77
N VAL A 45 15.89 -12.90 9.11
CA VAL A 45 16.20 -12.73 7.68
C VAL A 45 16.98 -11.43 7.43
N PRO A 46 17.88 -11.38 6.43
CA PRO A 46 18.59 -10.16 6.06
C PRO A 46 17.64 -9.00 5.72
N GLY A 47 17.92 -7.80 6.24
CA GLY A 47 17.09 -6.61 5.98
C GLY A 47 15.79 -6.53 6.80
N GLN A 48 15.59 -7.44 7.74
CA GLN A 48 14.46 -7.37 8.66
C GLN A 48 14.49 -6.09 9.48
N TRP A 49 13.38 -5.36 9.51
CA TRP A 49 13.20 -4.12 10.26
C TRP A 49 12.12 -4.25 11.34
N TRP A 50 11.26 -5.24 11.25
CA TRP A 50 10.11 -5.47 12.13
C TRP A 50 10.42 -6.52 13.23
N PRO A 51 9.98 -6.34 14.50
CA PRO A 51 9.35 -5.12 15.05
C PRO A 51 10.35 -3.95 15.15
N PRO A 52 9.88 -2.69 14.88
CA PRO A 52 10.77 -1.54 14.75
C PRO A 52 11.27 -1.05 16.11
N ARG A 53 12.59 -0.94 16.26
CA ARG A 53 13.23 -0.47 17.50
C ARG A 53 12.95 1.01 17.81
N LEU A 54 12.73 1.82 16.78
CA LEU A 54 12.45 3.26 16.93
C LEU A 54 11.08 3.56 17.59
N LEU A 55 10.23 2.54 17.77
CA LEU A 55 8.97 2.67 18.51
C LEU A 55 9.04 2.05 19.93
N ASP A 56 10.21 1.59 20.36
CA ASP A 56 10.47 1.08 21.70
C ASP A 56 11.08 2.17 22.58
N ALA A 57 10.28 2.74 23.48
CA ALA A 57 10.69 3.83 24.38
C ALA A 57 11.88 3.46 25.28
N GLN A 58 11.97 2.19 25.72
CA GLN A 58 13.08 1.73 26.55
C GLN A 58 14.37 1.72 25.72
N TRP A 59 14.30 1.18 24.52
CA TRP A 59 15.45 1.16 23.62
C TRP A 59 15.91 2.58 23.28
N LEU A 60 15.00 3.50 22.95
CA LEU A 60 15.33 4.91 22.67
C LEU A 60 16.06 5.56 23.86
N ALA A 61 15.61 5.29 25.09
CA ALA A 61 16.23 5.83 26.29
C ALA A 61 17.65 5.29 26.57
N GLU A 62 17.95 4.09 26.08
CA GLU A 62 19.26 3.45 26.24
C GLU A 62 20.27 3.87 25.14
N GLN A 63 19.78 4.48 24.03
CA GLN A 63 20.64 4.87 22.91
C GLN A 63 21.22 6.28 23.10
N THR A 64 22.53 6.37 23.20
CA THR A 64 23.25 7.66 23.26
C THR A 64 23.70 8.14 21.87
N ASP A 65 23.77 7.25 20.91
CA ASP A 65 24.37 7.51 19.59
C ASP A 65 23.33 7.64 18.44
N VAL A 66 22.04 7.36 18.73
CA VAL A 66 20.97 7.52 17.75
C VAL A 66 20.41 8.94 17.84
N HIS A 67 20.91 9.81 16.96
CA HIS A 67 20.46 11.19 16.88
C HIS A 67 19.66 11.42 15.60
N PHE A 68 18.40 11.81 15.73
CA PHE A 68 17.53 12.26 14.65
C PHE A 68 16.80 13.54 15.04
N ASP A 69 16.42 14.30 14.02
CA ASP A 69 15.67 15.55 14.21
C ASP A 69 14.17 15.34 14.13
N VAL A 70 13.71 14.29 13.43
CA VAL A 70 12.30 13.92 13.22
C VAL A 70 12.14 12.41 13.26
N LEU A 71 11.14 11.90 13.96
CA LEU A 71 10.64 10.54 13.79
C LEU A 71 9.47 10.55 12.81
N HIS A 72 9.55 9.79 11.72
CA HIS A 72 8.45 9.62 10.78
C HIS A 72 7.95 8.17 10.77
N VAL A 73 6.72 7.95 11.21
CA VAL A 73 6.10 6.63 11.30
C VAL A 73 5.20 6.39 10.09
N HIS A 74 5.41 5.26 9.41
CA HIS A 74 4.59 4.79 8.30
C HIS A 74 3.88 3.48 8.63
N PHE A 75 4.63 2.49 9.15
CA PHE A 75 4.18 1.14 9.43
C PHE A 75 4.84 0.59 10.69
N GLY A 76 4.48 -0.63 11.11
CA GLY A 76 5.15 -1.38 12.16
C GLY A 76 4.66 -1.09 13.57
N PHE A 77 3.84 -0.07 13.76
CA PHE A 77 3.29 0.27 15.07
C PHE A 77 2.26 -0.75 15.57
N GLU A 78 1.72 -1.58 14.69
CA GLU A 78 0.80 -2.67 15.03
C GLU A 78 1.42 -3.76 15.91
N SER A 79 2.75 -3.76 16.07
CA SER A 79 3.46 -4.65 16.99
C SER A 79 3.51 -4.13 18.43
N PHE A 80 2.95 -2.97 18.71
CA PHE A 80 2.97 -2.32 20.02
C PHE A 80 1.55 -2.09 20.55
N ALA A 81 1.35 -2.29 21.86
CA ALA A 81 0.12 -1.86 22.49
C ALA A 81 0.02 -0.31 22.53
N PRO A 82 -1.19 0.28 22.60
CA PRO A 82 -1.37 1.74 22.69
C PRO A 82 -0.58 2.37 23.84
N GLU A 83 -0.48 1.69 24.99
CA GLU A 83 0.29 2.17 26.15
C GLU A 83 1.80 2.19 25.88
N GLU A 84 2.30 1.30 25.02
CA GLU A 84 3.71 1.29 24.61
C GLU A 84 4.00 2.45 23.68
N LEU A 85 3.12 2.70 22.71
CA LEU A 85 3.21 3.87 21.84
C LEU A 85 3.11 5.18 22.62
N THR A 86 2.26 5.24 23.65
CA THR A 86 2.17 6.40 24.56
C THR A 86 3.51 6.68 25.23
N ARG A 87 4.22 5.66 25.72
CA ARG A 87 5.55 5.82 26.31
C ARG A 87 6.58 6.33 25.30
N THR A 88 6.50 5.86 24.06
CA THR A 88 7.36 6.36 22.96
C THR A 88 7.08 7.83 22.67
N VAL A 89 5.81 8.23 22.58
CA VAL A 89 5.39 9.62 22.40
C VAL A 89 5.92 10.51 23.55
N ASP A 90 5.78 10.06 24.80
CA ASP A 90 6.27 10.80 25.97
C ASP A 90 7.78 10.97 25.94
N HIS A 91 8.52 9.93 25.51
CA HIS A 91 9.97 10.02 25.30
C HIS A 91 10.31 11.08 24.25
N LEU A 92 9.67 11.06 23.08
CA LEU A 92 9.90 12.04 22.01
C LEU A 92 9.63 13.47 22.49
N ARG A 93 8.53 13.69 23.19
CA ARG A 93 8.17 15.01 23.76
C ARG A 93 9.21 15.51 24.77
N ALA A 94 9.67 14.62 25.66
CA ALA A 94 10.70 14.95 26.66
C ALA A 94 12.01 15.38 25.97
N HIS A 95 12.33 14.87 24.81
CA HIS A 95 13.53 15.17 24.04
C HIS A 95 13.31 16.21 22.92
N ARG A 96 12.12 16.80 22.82
CA ARG A 96 11.74 17.77 21.76
C ARG A 96 11.99 17.21 20.35
N GLN A 97 11.68 15.95 20.15
CA GLN A 97 11.78 15.25 18.87
C GLN A 97 10.38 15.17 18.26
N PRO A 98 10.09 15.90 17.16
CA PRO A 98 8.78 15.89 16.54
C PRO A 98 8.46 14.54 15.91
N LEU A 99 7.17 14.20 15.98
CA LEU A 99 6.56 13.02 15.35
C LEU A 99 5.80 13.42 14.10
N VAL A 100 6.16 12.84 12.97
CA VAL A 100 5.36 12.86 11.73
C VAL A 100 4.73 11.49 11.56
N LEU A 101 3.45 11.43 11.21
CA LEU A 101 2.74 10.19 10.96
C LEU A 101 2.15 10.18 9.55
N THR A 102 2.48 9.17 8.75
CA THR A 102 1.71 8.87 7.54
C THR A 102 0.69 7.78 7.84
N VAL A 103 -0.59 8.12 7.80
CA VAL A 103 -1.69 7.17 7.98
C VAL A 103 -1.95 6.48 6.64
N HIS A 104 -1.48 5.23 6.53
CA HIS A 104 -1.69 4.39 5.36
C HIS A 104 -3.00 3.64 5.42
N ASP A 105 -3.30 3.04 6.57
CA ASP A 105 -4.46 2.21 6.76
C ASP A 105 -5.32 2.77 7.89
N LEU A 106 -6.61 2.99 7.59
CA LEU A 106 -7.64 3.32 8.58
C LEU A 106 -8.28 2.04 9.14
N HIS A 107 -8.16 0.95 8.39
CA HIS A 107 -8.46 -0.40 8.80
C HIS A 107 -7.27 -1.30 8.41
N ASN A 108 -6.66 -1.93 9.40
CA ASN A 108 -5.50 -2.78 9.17
C ASN A 108 -5.89 -3.99 8.29
N PRO A 109 -5.29 -4.16 7.11
CA PRO A 109 -5.69 -5.21 6.16
C PRO A 109 -5.46 -6.64 6.66
N HIS A 110 -4.67 -6.82 7.71
CA HIS A 110 -4.35 -8.13 8.27
C HIS A 110 -5.41 -8.66 9.24
N PHE A 111 -6.22 -7.79 9.84
CA PHE A 111 -7.16 -8.14 10.90
C PHE A 111 -8.60 -7.76 10.53
N ALA A 112 -9.54 -8.69 10.76
CA ALA A 112 -10.95 -8.38 10.58
C ALA A 112 -11.48 -7.42 11.66
N ASP A 113 -10.98 -7.54 12.90
CA ASP A 113 -11.24 -6.60 13.98
C ASP A 113 -10.22 -5.45 13.94
N ASN A 114 -10.71 -4.22 13.90
CA ASN A 114 -9.90 -3.01 13.78
C ASN A 114 -9.71 -2.27 15.11
N ALA A 115 -10.20 -2.80 16.23
CA ALA A 115 -10.22 -2.07 17.51
C ALA A 115 -8.81 -1.71 18.01
N ASP A 116 -7.88 -2.66 17.97
CA ASP A 116 -6.49 -2.43 18.41
C ASP A 116 -5.81 -1.40 17.52
N HIS A 117 -5.99 -1.51 16.20
CA HIS A 117 -5.41 -0.58 15.23
C HIS A 117 -5.94 0.85 15.42
N LEU A 118 -7.24 1.00 15.65
CA LEU A 118 -7.83 2.32 15.96
C LEU A 118 -7.30 2.89 17.29
N GLY A 119 -7.08 2.06 18.29
CA GLY A 119 -6.45 2.47 19.55
C GLY A 119 -5.02 2.96 19.36
N GLN A 120 -4.23 2.29 18.51
CA GLN A 120 -2.88 2.68 18.15
C GLN A 120 -2.87 4.00 17.36
N LEU A 121 -3.76 4.14 16.37
CA LEU A 121 -3.93 5.37 15.60
C LEU A 121 -4.38 6.53 16.48
N ASP A 122 -5.27 6.31 17.44
CA ASP A 122 -5.71 7.38 18.37
C ASP A 122 -4.54 7.99 19.13
N VAL A 123 -3.61 7.16 19.61
CA VAL A 123 -2.38 7.63 20.28
C VAL A 123 -1.51 8.41 19.30
N LEU A 124 -1.20 7.84 18.14
CA LEU A 124 -0.24 8.43 17.21
C LEU A 124 -0.78 9.67 16.51
N VAL A 125 -2.03 9.67 16.04
CA VAL A 125 -2.65 10.82 15.35
C VAL A 125 -2.75 12.03 16.26
N ARG A 126 -3.19 11.82 17.52
CA ARG A 126 -3.29 12.93 18.50
C ARG A 126 -1.94 13.45 18.98
N ALA A 127 -0.89 12.65 18.84
CA ALA A 127 0.45 13.00 19.29
C ALA A 127 1.30 13.61 18.20
N ALA A 128 0.99 13.35 16.93
CA ALA A 128 1.79 13.78 15.80
C ALA A 128 1.78 15.31 15.63
N ASP A 129 2.95 15.87 15.36
CA ASP A 129 3.14 17.28 15.02
C ASP A 129 2.72 17.56 13.56
N ALA A 130 2.73 16.53 12.71
CA ALA A 130 2.14 16.55 11.39
C ALA A 130 1.58 15.18 10.99
N VAL A 131 0.38 15.17 10.42
CA VAL A 131 -0.26 13.97 9.88
C VAL A 131 -0.32 14.05 8.37
N ILE A 132 0.06 12.97 7.70
CA ILE A 132 0.00 12.80 6.24
C ILE A 132 -0.93 11.64 5.94
N THR A 133 -1.67 11.73 4.84
CA THR A 133 -2.41 10.62 4.25
C THR A 133 -2.41 10.73 2.73
N LEU A 134 -2.96 9.73 2.02
CA LEU A 134 -2.74 9.61 0.58
C LEU A 134 -3.94 10.02 -0.27
N THR A 135 -5.10 10.26 0.36
CA THR A 135 -6.34 10.60 -0.34
C THR A 135 -7.15 11.64 0.44
N ALA A 136 -7.96 12.41 -0.27
CA ALA A 136 -8.83 13.42 0.34
C ALA A 136 -9.89 12.78 1.25
N GLY A 137 -10.44 11.62 0.86
CA GLY A 137 -11.41 10.91 1.68
C GLY A 137 -10.81 10.39 2.98
N ALA A 138 -9.57 9.88 2.97
CA ALA A 138 -8.88 9.47 4.19
C ALA A 138 -8.58 10.68 5.10
N ALA A 139 -8.20 11.83 4.55
CA ALA A 139 -8.00 13.06 5.31
C ALA A 139 -9.28 13.54 5.97
N ALA A 140 -10.41 13.53 5.24
CA ALA A 140 -11.72 13.87 5.79
C ALA A 140 -12.13 12.93 6.91
N TRP A 141 -11.89 11.62 6.75
CA TRP A 141 -12.17 10.62 7.78
C TRP A 141 -11.31 10.85 9.05
N ILE A 142 -10.01 11.15 8.91
CA ILE A 142 -9.10 11.49 10.01
C ILE A 142 -9.61 12.73 10.75
N HIS A 143 -10.03 13.75 10.02
CA HIS A 143 -10.59 14.96 10.62
C HIS A 143 -11.88 14.65 11.40
N GLU A 144 -12.78 13.85 10.83
CA GLU A 144 -14.04 13.47 11.49
C GLU A 144 -13.81 12.70 12.79
N GLN A 145 -12.84 11.77 12.80
CA GLN A 145 -12.57 10.91 13.97
C GLN A 145 -11.77 11.60 15.06
N TRP A 146 -10.80 12.44 14.71
CA TRP A 146 -9.84 13.00 15.68
C TRP A 146 -9.77 14.51 15.72
N GLY A 147 -10.44 15.22 14.80
CA GLY A 147 -10.35 16.67 14.69
C GLY A 147 -8.97 17.17 14.24
N VAL A 148 -8.17 16.30 13.60
CA VAL A 148 -6.81 16.57 13.15
C VAL A 148 -6.81 16.80 11.64
N GLU A 149 -6.11 17.85 11.19
CA GLU A 149 -5.90 18.10 9.76
C GLU A 149 -4.76 17.24 9.24
N ALA A 150 -5.02 16.46 8.21
CA ALA A 150 -4.00 15.66 7.53
C ALA A 150 -3.62 16.29 6.18
N THR A 151 -2.33 16.40 5.92
CA THR A 151 -1.81 16.80 4.61
C THR A 151 -1.98 15.63 3.63
N VAL A 152 -2.67 15.87 2.53
CA VAL A 152 -2.81 14.87 1.46
C VAL A 152 -1.58 14.92 0.57
N VAL A 153 -0.89 13.79 0.45
CA VAL A 153 0.26 13.62 -0.45
C VAL A 153 0.00 12.39 -1.30
N ASP A 154 0.01 12.56 -2.62
CA ASP A 154 -0.25 11.47 -3.56
C ASP A 154 0.63 10.24 -3.28
N HIS A 155 0.09 9.06 -3.56
CA HIS A 155 0.90 7.84 -3.52
C HIS A 155 2.00 7.91 -4.59
N PRO A 156 3.28 7.68 -4.23
CA PRO A 156 4.37 7.66 -5.22
C PRO A 156 4.20 6.49 -6.18
N HIS A 157 4.92 6.54 -7.31
CA HIS A 157 4.99 5.39 -8.21
C HIS A 157 5.53 4.16 -7.48
N VAL A 158 5.07 2.98 -7.86
CA VAL A 158 5.51 1.70 -7.30
C VAL A 158 6.48 1.02 -8.24
N VAL A 159 6.18 1.05 -9.53
CA VAL A 159 7.01 0.46 -10.58
C VAL A 159 8.23 1.36 -10.85
N PRO A 160 9.44 0.80 -11.03
CA PRO A 160 10.62 1.57 -11.45
C PRO A 160 10.36 2.36 -12.75
N LEU A 161 10.85 3.61 -12.83
CA LEU A 161 10.60 4.50 -13.97
C LEU A 161 11.07 3.91 -15.31
N GLU A 162 12.21 3.21 -15.29
CA GLU A 162 12.75 2.51 -16.44
C GLU A 162 11.87 1.37 -16.90
N ARG A 163 11.18 0.70 -15.99
CA ARG A 163 10.25 -0.39 -16.27
C ARG A 163 8.95 0.12 -16.89
N MET A 164 8.46 1.26 -16.43
CA MET A 164 7.27 1.93 -16.98
C MET A 164 7.45 2.31 -18.46
N ALA A 165 8.68 2.55 -18.90
CA ALA A 165 8.99 2.93 -20.27
C ALA A 165 8.94 1.73 -21.26
N LEU A 166 8.83 0.50 -20.76
CA LEU A 166 8.79 -0.69 -21.62
C LEU A 166 7.40 -0.86 -22.25
N PRO A 167 7.33 -1.29 -23.52
CA PRO A 167 6.05 -1.57 -24.15
C PRO A 167 5.35 -2.76 -23.48
N ARG A 168 4.04 -2.69 -23.39
CA ARG A 168 3.23 -3.82 -22.93
C ARG A 168 3.28 -4.95 -23.96
N PRO A 169 3.23 -6.23 -23.52
CA PRO A 169 3.05 -7.37 -24.42
C PRO A 169 1.77 -7.21 -25.23
N ALA A 170 1.83 -7.58 -26.50
CA ALA A 170 0.61 -7.69 -27.31
C ALA A 170 -0.20 -8.90 -26.85
N SER A 171 -1.51 -8.75 -26.78
CA SER A 171 -2.46 -9.84 -26.48
C SER A 171 -3.58 -9.86 -27.52
N ASP A 172 -3.98 -11.05 -27.95
CA ASP A 172 -5.13 -11.24 -28.85
C ASP A 172 -6.45 -11.37 -28.07
N SER A 173 -6.39 -11.41 -26.73
CA SER A 173 -7.54 -11.53 -25.85
C SER A 173 -7.56 -10.43 -24.79
N PHE A 174 -8.75 -10.13 -24.25
CA PHE A 174 -8.91 -9.28 -23.07
C PHE A 174 -8.74 -10.14 -21.81
N VAL A 175 -7.64 -9.94 -21.09
CA VAL A 175 -7.28 -10.75 -19.93
C VAL A 175 -7.72 -10.08 -18.63
N ILE A 176 -8.62 -10.74 -17.91
CA ILE A 176 -9.10 -10.31 -16.58
C ILE A 176 -8.29 -11.05 -15.52
N GLY A 177 -7.44 -10.32 -14.79
CA GLY A 177 -6.57 -10.89 -13.75
C GLY A 177 -7.21 -10.84 -12.36
N VAL A 178 -7.20 -11.98 -11.66
CA VAL A 178 -7.47 -12.09 -10.23
C VAL A 178 -6.27 -12.75 -9.57
N HIS A 179 -5.70 -12.14 -8.53
CA HIS A 179 -4.53 -12.68 -7.85
C HIS A 179 -4.83 -12.99 -6.39
N ALA A 180 -4.81 -14.27 -6.04
CA ALA A 180 -4.97 -14.79 -4.70
C ALA A 180 -3.59 -14.87 -4.01
N LYS A 181 -3.05 -13.72 -3.65
CA LYS A 181 -1.80 -13.60 -2.90
C LYS A 181 -2.09 -13.18 -1.45
N ASN A 182 -1.25 -13.60 -0.51
CA ASN A 182 -1.36 -13.10 0.86
C ASN A 182 -2.82 -12.98 1.31
N LEU A 183 -3.54 -14.11 1.43
CA LEU A 183 -4.97 -14.13 1.76
C LEU A 183 -5.25 -13.47 3.13
N ARG A 184 -5.01 -12.15 3.19
CA ARG A 184 -5.28 -11.32 4.35
C ARG A 184 -6.78 -11.20 4.60
N SER A 185 -7.14 -10.79 5.80
CA SER A 185 -8.55 -10.63 6.20
C SER A 185 -9.35 -9.69 5.30
N ASN A 186 -8.68 -8.75 4.63
CA ASN A 186 -9.33 -7.82 3.70
C ASN A 186 -9.54 -8.38 2.29
N MET A 187 -8.97 -9.53 1.93
CA MET A 187 -9.06 -10.10 0.59
C MET A 187 -10.02 -11.28 0.52
N ASP A 188 -10.91 -11.28 -0.45
CA ASP A 188 -11.78 -12.43 -0.74
C ASP A 188 -11.86 -12.70 -2.25
N PRO A 189 -10.80 -13.28 -2.85
CA PRO A 189 -10.79 -13.59 -4.27
C PRO A 189 -11.84 -14.64 -4.64
N LEU A 190 -12.15 -15.57 -3.72
CA LEU A 190 -13.14 -16.62 -3.99
C LEU A 190 -14.55 -16.05 -4.16
N ALA A 191 -14.94 -15.04 -3.38
CA ALA A 191 -16.26 -14.44 -3.47
C ALA A 191 -16.56 -13.81 -4.84
N VAL A 192 -15.54 -13.32 -5.54
CA VAL A 192 -15.72 -12.57 -6.80
C VAL A 192 -15.62 -13.46 -8.05
N MET A 193 -15.07 -14.67 -7.95
CA MET A 193 -14.72 -15.47 -9.14
C MET A 193 -15.90 -15.78 -10.06
N ASP A 194 -17.06 -16.15 -9.53
CA ASP A 194 -18.23 -16.48 -10.38
C ASP A 194 -18.66 -15.27 -11.20
N ALA A 195 -18.68 -14.06 -10.60
CA ALA A 195 -19.03 -12.82 -11.29
C ALA A 195 -17.94 -12.41 -12.30
N VAL A 196 -16.65 -12.67 -12.02
CA VAL A 196 -15.56 -12.43 -12.98
C VAL A 196 -15.70 -13.34 -14.20
N VAL A 197 -16.00 -14.62 -14.00
CA VAL A 197 -16.25 -15.58 -15.11
C VAL A 197 -17.48 -15.17 -15.92
N GLU A 198 -18.56 -14.75 -15.26
CA GLU A 198 -19.75 -14.22 -15.94
C GLU A 198 -19.42 -12.99 -16.78
N ALA A 199 -18.64 -12.06 -16.22
CA ALA A 199 -18.21 -10.87 -16.95
C ALA A 199 -17.39 -11.24 -18.20
N ALA A 200 -16.42 -12.14 -18.07
CA ALA A 200 -15.61 -12.62 -19.19
C ALA A 200 -16.48 -13.22 -20.31
N ARG A 201 -17.41 -14.11 -19.97
CA ARG A 201 -18.33 -14.72 -20.94
C ARG A 201 -19.24 -13.72 -21.67
N SER A 202 -19.45 -12.58 -21.09
CA SER A 202 -20.26 -11.52 -21.66
C SER A 202 -19.50 -10.59 -22.62
N LEU A 203 -18.19 -10.76 -22.75
CA LEU A 203 -17.30 -9.95 -23.56
C LEU A 203 -16.69 -10.76 -24.70
N PRO A 204 -16.43 -10.15 -25.87
CA PRO A 204 -15.74 -10.84 -26.95
C PRO A 204 -14.28 -11.08 -26.56
N ASP A 205 -13.79 -12.28 -26.87
CA ASP A 205 -12.38 -12.68 -26.72
C ASP A 205 -11.78 -12.41 -25.32
N ALA A 206 -12.61 -12.45 -24.26
CA ALA A 206 -12.16 -12.27 -22.89
C ALA A 206 -11.85 -13.62 -22.23
N THR A 207 -10.78 -13.61 -21.43
CA THR A 207 -10.35 -14.76 -20.62
C THR A 207 -10.05 -14.30 -19.20
N VAL A 208 -10.19 -15.22 -18.25
CA VAL A 208 -9.83 -14.98 -16.84
C VAL A 208 -8.49 -15.63 -16.55
N ARG A 209 -7.58 -14.89 -15.95
CA ARG A 209 -6.34 -15.43 -15.37
C ARG A 209 -6.42 -15.35 -13.87
N LEU A 210 -6.41 -16.51 -13.21
CA LEU A 210 -6.40 -16.65 -11.76
C LEU A 210 -5.03 -17.13 -11.32
N ASP A 211 -4.26 -16.22 -10.71
CA ASP A 211 -2.96 -16.53 -10.13
C ASP A 211 -3.12 -16.78 -8.62
N ILE A 212 -2.51 -17.86 -8.11
CA ILE A 212 -2.56 -18.28 -6.72
C ILE A 212 -1.14 -18.49 -6.24
N ASP A 213 -0.72 -17.74 -5.21
CA ASP A 213 0.58 -17.98 -4.59
C ASP A 213 0.57 -19.36 -3.91
N GLU A 214 1.65 -20.14 -4.06
CA GLU A 214 1.77 -21.47 -3.43
C GLU A 214 1.73 -21.42 -1.90
N ASP A 215 2.08 -20.27 -1.30
CA ASP A 215 1.92 -19.97 0.13
C ASP A 215 0.53 -20.35 0.68
N VAL A 216 -0.51 -20.29 -0.16
CA VAL A 216 -1.89 -20.67 0.19
C VAL A 216 -2.01 -22.16 0.56
N PHE A 217 -1.11 -22.99 0.01
CA PHE A 217 -1.10 -24.44 0.20
C PHE A 217 -0.02 -24.92 1.16
N GLU A 218 0.93 -24.08 1.55
CA GLU A 218 2.03 -24.41 2.43
C GLU A 218 1.66 -24.28 3.90
N SER A 219 1.66 -25.37 4.64
CA SER A 219 1.26 -25.41 6.06
C SER A 219 2.16 -24.57 6.99
N SER A 220 3.36 -24.22 6.56
CA SER A 220 4.30 -23.34 7.26
C SER A 220 4.07 -21.87 6.97
N SER A 221 3.30 -21.54 5.94
CA SER A 221 3.00 -20.17 5.54
C SER A 221 2.01 -19.52 6.50
N HIS A 222 2.22 -18.24 6.78
CA HIS A 222 1.25 -17.40 7.49
C HIS A 222 -0.08 -17.28 6.71
N TRP A 223 -0.03 -17.46 5.38
CA TRP A 223 -1.18 -17.33 4.48
C TRP A 223 -1.84 -18.66 4.14
N TYR A 224 -1.49 -19.72 4.88
CA TYR A 224 -2.03 -21.06 4.68
C TYR A 224 -3.56 -21.08 4.74
N SER A 225 -4.20 -21.38 3.62
CA SER A 225 -5.66 -21.42 3.48
C SER A 225 -6.08 -22.50 2.47
N PRO A 226 -5.81 -23.79 2.76
CA PRO A 226 -5.98 -24.87 1.79
C PRO A 226 -7.44 -25.04 1.33
N THR A 227 -8.40 -24.70 2.18
CA THR A 227 -9.83 -24.77 1.82
C THR A 227 -10.20 -23.74 0.77
N VAL A 228 -9.70 -22.51 0.89
CA VAL A 228 -9.88 -21.47 -0.13
C VAL A 228 -9.12 -21.84 -1.39
N GLY A 229 -7.86 -22.26 -1.25
CA GLY A 229 -7.04 -22.71 -2.38
C GLY A 229 -7.69 -23.83 -3.18
N ALA A 230 -8.22 -24.87 -2.51
CA ALA A 230 -8.91 -25.98 -3.18
C ALA A 230 -10.12 -25.50 -3.98
N LYS A 231 -10.94 -24.61 -3.44
CA LYS A 231 -12.09 -24.03 -4.14
C LYS A 231 -11.68 -23.14 -5.34
N LEU A 232 -10.57 -22.42 -5.22
CA LEU A 232 -10.02 -21.65 -6.33
C LEU A 232 -9.50 -22.57 -7.45
N LEU A 233 -8.92 -23.72 -7.10
CA LEU A 233 -8.50 -24.74 -8.07
C LEU A 233 -9.68 -25.39 -8.82
N ASP A 234 -10.90 -25.42 -8.29
CA ASP A 234 -12.09 -25.93 -9.00
C ASP A 234 -12.36 -25.15 -10.30
N TYR A 235 -11.89 -23.90 -10.39
CA TYR A 235 -12.00 -23.07 -11.60
C TYR A 235 -11.14 -23.57 -12.78
N THR A 236 -10.23 -24.52 -12.58
CA THR A 236 -9.51 -25.20 -13.67
C THR A 236 -10.47 -25.99 -14.61
N SER A 237 -11.66 -26.30 -14.12
CA SER A 237 -12.70 -26.97 -14.94
C SER A 237 -13.41 -26.02 -15.93
N PHE A 238 -13.19 -24.70 -15.83
CA PHE A 238 -13.79 -23.71 -16.71
C PHE A 238 -12.86 -23.42 -17.90
N PRO A 239 -13.29 -23.59 -19.15
CA PRO A 239 -12.43 -23.41 -20.32
C PRO A 239 -11.95 -21.97 -20.51
N ASP A 240 -12.67 -21.00 -19.92
CA ASP A 240 -12.39 -19.57 -20.04
C ASP A 240 -11.46 -19.07 -18.92
N VAL A 241 -10.99 -19.97 -18.01
CA VAL A 241 -10.19 -19.63 -16.84
C VAL A 241 -8.83 -20.34 -16.90
N ASP A 242 -7.76 -19.56 -16.94
CA ASP A 242 -6.38 -20.02 -16.81
C ASP A 242 -5.96 -19.90 -15.34
N VAL A 243 -5.93 -21.02 -14.62
CA VAL A 243 -5.54 -21.08 -13.21
C VAL A 243 -4.06 -21.43 -13.10
N ARG A 244 -3.29 -20.59 -12.42
CA ARG A 244 -1.85 -20.75 -12.22
C ARG A 244 -1.51 -20.75 -10.75
N VAL A 245 -0.80 -21.78 -10.30
CA VAL A 245 -0.18 -21.82 -8.97
C VAL A 245 1.31 -21.61 -9.15
N HIS A 246 1.90 -20.71 -8.41
CA HIS A 246 3.30 -20.34 -8.57
C HIS A 246 3.90 -19.82 -7.25
N GLU A 247 5.22 -19.83 -7.17
CA GLU A 247 5.96 -19.13 -6.11
C GLU A 247 5.58 -17.64 -6.10
N ARG A 248 5.74 -16.99 -4.95
CA ARG A 248 5.53 -15.56 -4.86
C ARG A 248 6.36 -14.84 -5.92
N PHE A 249 5.73 -13.96 -6.67
CA PHE A 249 6.43 -13.13 -7.63
C PHE A 249 7.48 -12.24 -6.94
N ASP A 250 8.68 -12.21 -7.49
CA ASP A 250 9.59 -11.10 -7.27
C ASP A 250 9.08 -9.83 -8.01
N ASP A 251 9.78 -8.73 -7.85
CA ASP A 251 9.34 -7.46 -8.42
C ASP A 251 9.23 -7.54 -9.95
N ASP A 252 10.22 -8.14 -10.65
CA ASP A 252 10.23 -8.22 -12.11
C ASP A 252 9.10 -9.11 -12.64
N ALA A 253 8.91 -10.29 -12.03
CA ALA A 253 7.82 -11.19 -12.37
C ALA A 253 6.44 -10.56 -12.09
N LEU A 254 6.32 -9.75 -11.03
CA LEU A 254 5.11 -9.01 -10.73
C LEU A 254 4.80 -7.96 -11.81
N TRP A 255 5.82 -7.22 -12.27
CA TRP A 255 5.63 -6.24 -13.34
C TRP A 255 5.28 -6.92 -14.67
N ASP A 256 5.87 -8.07 -14.97
CA ASP A 256 5.51 -8.88 -16.14
C ASP A 256 4.07 -9.38 -16.05
N TYR A 257 3.66 -9.89 -14.90
CA TYR A 257 2.28 -10.30 -14.65
C TYR A 257 1.30 -9.15 -14.89
N LEU A 258 1.50 -8.02 -14.22
CA LEU A 258 0.60 -6.85 -14.34
C LEU A 258 0.55 -6.31 -15.77
N SER A 259 1.67 -6.31 -16.48
CA SER A 259 1.72 -5.89 -17.89
C SER A 259 1.02 -6.86 -18.83
N SER A 260 0.84 -8.13 -18.44
CA SER A 260 0.23 -9.19 -19.26
C SER A 260 -1.29 -9.28 -19.13
N ILE A 261 -1.90 -8.59 -18.18
CA ILE A 261 -3.35 -8.55 -17.98
C ILE A 261 -3.90 -7.18 -18.36
N ASP A 262 -5.14 -7.13 -18.88
CA ASP A 262 -5.78 -5.87 -19.29
C ASP A 262 -6.48 -5.17 -18.12
N VAL A 263 -7.03 -5.96 -17.21
CA VAL A 263 -7.68 -5.46 -16.00
C VAL A 263 -7.33 -6.32 -14.81
N SER A 264 -7.02 -5.69 -13.68
CA SER A 264 -6.82 -6.35 -12.38
C SER A 264 -8.05 -6.13 -11.50
N VAL A 265 -8.67 -7.21 -11.03
CA VAL A 265 -9.77 -7.16 -10.06
C VAL A 265 -9.21 -7.19 -8.65
N LEU A 266 -9.56 -6.20 -7.83
CA LEU A 266 -9.13 -6.09 -6.44
C LEU A 266 -10.31 -6.42 -5.51
N PRO A 267 -10.38 -7.67 -5.01
CA PRO A 267 -11.51 -8.17 -4.23
C PRO A 267 -11.35 -7.80 -2.74
N TYR A 268 -11.21 -6.51 -2.43
CA TYR A 268 -11.04 -6.04 -1.07
C TYR A 268 -12.38 -5.87 -0.36
N ARG A 269 -12.48 -6.40 0.86
CA ARG A 269 -13.64 -6.26 1.73
C ARG A 269 -13.57 -4.99 2.58
N PHE A 270 -12.37 -4.49 2.81
CA PHE A 270 -12.04 -3.23 3.47
C PHE A 270 -10.61 -2.81 3.10
N GLY A 271 -10.31 -1.54 3.26
CA GLY A 271 -9.00 -0.97 2.93
C GLY A 271 -9.05 0.55 2.95
N THR A 272 -7.93 1.20 2.66
CA THR A 272 -7.83 2.66 2.58
C THR A 272 -7.37 3.09 1.20
N HIS A 273 -6.21 2.60 0.78
CA HIS A 273 -5.61 2.80 -0.53
C HIS A 273 -4.88 1.52 -0.97
N SER A 274 -4.31 1.48 -2.17
CA SER A 274 -3.65 0.27 -2.67
C SER A 274 -2.40 0.58 -3.48
N GLY A 275 -1.25 0.07 -3.04
CA GLY A 275 -0.01 0.06 -3.83
C GLY A 275 -0.13 -0.79 -5.10
N TRP A 276 -0.97 -1.83 -5.07
CA TRP A 276 -1.26 -2.64 -6.26
C TRP A 276 -2.00 -1.84 -7.34
N LEU A 277 -2.93 -0.97 -6.94
CA LEU A 277 -3.61 -0.05 -7.83
C LEU A 277 -2.60 0.89 -8.51
N GLU A 278 -1.64 1.44 -7.75
CA GLU A 278 -0.60 2.29 -8.33
C GLU A 278 0.31 1.53 -9.30
N ALA A 279 0.69 0.31 -8.97
CA ALA A 279 1.47 -0.53 -9.89
C ALA A 279 0.71 -0.82 -11.20
N CYS A 280 -0.58 -1.11 -11.11
CA CYS A 280 -1.43 -1.26 -12.29
C CYS A 280 -1.47 0.02 -13.13
N ARG A 281 -1.67 1.17 -12.47
CA ARG A 281 -1.69 2.49 -13.10
C ARG A 281 -0.36 2.82 -13.79
N ASP A 282 0.75 2.52 -13.13
CA ASP A 282 2.10 2.72 -13.68
C ASP A 282 2.32 1.92 -14.97
N LEU A 283 1.72 0.72 -15.07
CA LEU A 283 1.88 -0.21 -16.19
C LEU A 283 0.75 -0.15 -17.23
N GLY A 284 -0.29 0.67 -17.01
CA GLY A 284 -1.44 0.78 -17.91
C GLY A 284 -2.38 -0.42 -17.87
N THR A 285 -2.48 -1.06 -16.72
CA THR A 285 -3.47 -2.10 -16.45
C THR A 285 -4.66 -1.44 -15.77
N SER A 286 -5.85 -1.59 -16.36
CA SER A 286 -7.07 -1.07 -15.76
C SER A 286 -7.36 -1.75 -14.42
N VAL A 287 -8.04 -1.05 -13.51
CA VAL A 287 -8.37 -1.60 -12.20
C VAL A 287 -9.88 -1.60 -11.99
N VAL A 288 -10.38 -2.75 -11.60
CA VAL A 288 -11.73 -2.94 -11.06
C VAL A 288 -11.57 -3.19 -9.57
N ALA A 289 -11.98 -2.23 -8.75
CA ALA A 289 -11.80 -2.28 -7.30
C ALA A 289 -13.15 -2.21 -6.58
N SER A 290 -13.21 -2.83 -5.39
CA SER A 290 -14.36 -2.62 -4.50
C SER A 290 -14.46 -1.16 -4.08
N ASP A 291 -15.69 -0.73 -3.78
CA ASP A 291 -16.00 0.63 -3.30
C ASP A 291 -15.68 0.84 -1.81
N CYS A 292 -15.07 -0.15 -1.16
CA CYS A 292 -14.53 0.01 0.17
C CYS A 292 -13.29 0.92 0.14
N GLY A 293 -13.12 1.76 1.14
CA GLY A 293 -11.98 2.67 1.22
C GLY A 293 -12.03 3.82 0.19
N PHE A 294 -10.86 4.30 -0.22
CA PHE A 294 -10.71 5.50 -1.03
C PHE A 294 -9.96 5.25 -2.34
N HIS A 295 -10.14 4.08 -2.95
CA HIS A 295 -9.48 3.71 -4.19
C HIS A 295 -9.83 4.66 -5.35
N ALA A 296 -11.08 5.13 -5.42
CA ALA A 296 -11.54 6.07 -6.44
C ALA A 296 -10.96 7.50 -6.27
N ASP A 297 -10.57 7.86 -5.03
CA ASP A 297 -9.87 9.12 -4.77
C ASP A 297 -8.39 9.01 -5.15
N GLN A 298 -7.83 7.81 -5.05
CA GLN A 298 -6.42 7.54 -5.34
C GLN A 298 -6.14 7.59 -6.84
N ALA A 299 -6.99 6.96 -7.66
CA ALA A 299 -6.84 6.91 -9.10
C ALA A 299 -8.16 6.57 -9.81
N SER A 300 -8.17 6.70 -11.14
CA SER A 300 -9.30 6.24 -11.94
C SER A 300 -9.45 4.73 -11.83
N VAL A 301 -10.59 4.27 -11.31
CA VAL A 301 -10.96 2.86 -11.17
C VAL A 301 -12.40 2.64 -11.56
N HIS A 302 -12.74 1.43 -12.01
CA HIS A 302 -14.12 1.00 -12.15
C HIS A 302 -14.55 0.31 -10.86
N SER A 303 -15.47 0.93 -10.12
CA SER A 303 -15.84 0.45 -8.78
C SER A 303 -16.99 -0.55 -8.81
N PHE A 304 -16.96 -1.52 -7.89
CA PHE A 304 -18.05 -2.45 -7.62
C PHE A 304 -18.36 -2.53 -6.12
N ARG A 305 -19.57 -2.94 -5.76
CA ARG A 305 -20.00 -2.98 -4.37
C ARG A 305 -19.52 -4.24 -3.66
N MET A 306 -18.62 -4.08 -2.71
CA MET A 306 -18.15 -5.14 -1.83
C MET A 306 -17.70 -4.55 -0.49
N GLY A 307 -18.10 -5.18 0.60
CA GLY A 307 -17.71 -4.86 1.98
C GLY A 307 -17.47 -6.13 2.78
N ILE A 308 -17.36 -5.98 4.11
CA ILE A 308 -17.04 -7.09 5.02
C ILE A 308 -18.06 -8.23 4.87
N ASP A 309 -19.35 -7.91 4.85
CA ASP A 309 -20.46 -8.88 4.84
C ASP A 309 -21.39 -8.71 3.63
N SER A 310 -20.93 -8.01 2.59
CA SER A 310 -21.77 -7.69 1.43
C SER A 310 -20.98 -7.81 0.14
N PHE A 311 -21.62 -8.33 -0.91
CA PHE A 311 -21.10 -8.35 -2.27
C PHE A 311 -22.28 -8.30 -3.25
N ASP A 312 -22.16 -7.45 -4.26
CA ASP A 312 -23.12 -7.30 -5.34
C ASP A 312 -22.45 -7.69 -6.67
N PRO A 313 -22.66 -8.93 -7.14
CA PRO A 313 -22.00 -9.45 -8.33
C PRO A 313 -22.35 -8.67 -9.61
N ASP A 314 -23.57 -8.15 -9.73
CA ASP A 314 -24.01 -7.40 -10.92
C ASP A 314 -23.17 -6.13 -11.11
N THR A 315 -22.79 -5.48 -10.02
CA THR A 315 -21.92 -4.29 -10.06
C THR A 315 -20.50 -4.62 -10.48
N LEU A 316 -19.97 -5.80 -10.11
CA LEU A 316 -18.67 -6.27 -10.57
C LEU A 316 -18.69 -6.56 -12.08
N VAL A 317 -19.71 -7.28 -12.56
CA VAL A 317 -19.90 -7.56 -14.00
C VAL A 317 -19.97 -6.24 -14.79
N ALA A 318 -20.72 -5.27 -14.28
CA ALA A 318 -20.82 -3.95 -14.92
C ALA A 318 -19.47 -3.21 -14.94
N ALA A 319 -18.71 -3.24 -13.84
CA ALA A 319 -17.39 -2.60 -13.72
C ALA A 319 -16.37 -3.21 -14.69
N VAL A 320 -16.32 -4.54 -14.82
CA VAL A 320 -15.45 -5.23 -15.78
C VAL A 320 -15.83 -4.87 -17.23
N ARG A 321 -17.12 -4.83 -17.56
CA ARG A 321 -17.57 -4.38 -18.89
C ARG A 321 -17.19 -2.92 -19.18
N ALA A 322 -17.30 -2.06 -18.19
CA ALA A 322 -16.89 -0.66 -18.31
C ALA A 322 -15.38 -0.54 -18.56
N SER A 323 -14.56 -1.31 -17.86
CA SER A 323 -13.09 -1.31 -18.04
C SER A 323 -12.67 -1.86 -19.41
N HIS A 324 -13.44 -2.77 -20.00
CA HIS A 324 -13.20 -3.23 -21.37
C HIS A 324 -13.47 -2.12 -22.41
N ALA A 325 -14.50 -1.32 -22.17
CA ALA A 325 -14.88 -0.21 -23.07
C ALA A 325 -13.97 1.01 -22.91
N ASP A 326 -13.47 1.26 -21.68
CA ASP A 326 -12.66 2.42 -21.32
C ASP A 326 -11.40 1.97 -20.59
N ARG A 327 -10.35 1.69 -21.35
CA ARG A 327 -9.07 1.23 -20.81
C ARG A 327 -8.26 2.38 -20.23
N THR A 328 -7.68 2.16 -19.07
CA THR A 328 -6.78 3.13 -18.44
C THR A 328 -5.42 3.11 -19.16
N PRO A 329 -4.95 4.24 -19.71
CA PRO A 329 -3.61 4.30 -20.27
C PRO A 329 -2.55 4.25 -19.17
N ALA A 330 -1.35 3.74 -19.51
CA ALA A 330 -0.19 3.84 -18.62
C ALA A 330 0.13 5.30 -18.31
N VAL A 331 0.52 5.56 -17.07
CA VAL A 331 0.99 6.88 -16.66
C VAL A 331 2.39 7.11 -17.23
N ASP A 332 2.62 8.31 -17.74
CA ASP A 332 3.92 8.70 -18.26
C ASP A 332 5.00 8.71 -17.18
N SER A 333 6.14 8.10 -17.46
CA SER A 333 7.26 7.99 -16.51
C SER A 333 7.86 9.34 -16.14
N GLY A 334 7.84 10.32 -17.05
CA GLY A 334 8.26 11.70 -16.78
C GLY A 334 7.32 12.38 -15.79
N PHE A 335 6.00 12.20 -15.94
CA PHE A 335 5.02 12.67 -14.94
C PHE A 335 5.29 12.08 -13.55
N ARG A 336 5.60 10.77 -13.48
CA ARG A 336 5.92 10.11 -12.19
C ARG A 336 7.23 10.61 -11.59
N ALA A 337 8.22 10.89 -12.41
CA ALA A 337 9.48 11.51 -11.95
C ALA A 337 9.23 12.89 -11.33
N GLU A 338 8.45 13.74 -12.00
CA GLU A 338 8.06 15.05 -11.48
C GLU A 338 7.20 14.95 -10.21
N GLN A 339 6.24 14.01 -10.17
CA GLN A 339 5.43 13.75 -8.98
C GLN A 339 6.31 13.35 -7.79
N ARG A 340 7.30 12.48 -8.00
CA ARG A 340 8.25 12.08 -6.96
C ARG A 340 9.04 13.28 -6.43
N GLN A 341 9.46 14.22 -7.28
CA GLN A 341 10.13 15.44 -6.83
C GLN A 341 9.20 16.32 -5.97
N ARG A 342 7.92 16.47 -6.37
CA ARG A 342 6.92 17.20 -5.57
C ARG A 342 6.67 16.55 -4.22
N ILE A 343 6.54 15.22 -4.18
CA ILE A 343 6.37 14.44 -2.95
C ILE A 343 7.57 14.67 -2.00
N ALA A 344 8.79 14.55 -2.53
CA ALA A 344 10.01 14.78 -1.76
C ALA A 344 10.10 16.21 -1.21
N ALA A 345 9.75 17.21 -2.02
CA ALA A 345 9.72 18.61 -1.60
C ALA A 345 8.68 18.88 -0.51
N THR A 346 7.49 18.27 -0.61
CA THR A 346 6.43 18.37 0.40
C THR A 346 6.89 17.77 1.74
N HIS A 347 7.48 16.58 1.72
CA HIS A 347 8.02 15.96 2.95
C HIS A 347 9.13 16.82 3.57
N ALA A 348 10.05 17.35 2.76
CA ALA A 348 11.11 18.25 3.25
C ALA A 348 10.54 19.53 3.89
N ALA A 349 9.47 20.09 3.34
CA ALA A 349 8.79 21.26 3.92
C ALA A 349 8.12 20.91 5.25
N ILE A 350 7.43 19.76 5.35
CA ILE A 350 6.83 19.27 6.60
C ILE A 350 7.90 19.10 7.68
N TYR A 351 9.00 18.39 7.37
CA TYR A 351 10.08 18.18 8.33
C TYR A 351 10.71 19.49 8.80
N SER A 352 10.86 20.47 7.90
CA SER A 352 11.37 21.79 8.25
C SER A 352 10.43 22.52 9.21
N ALA A 353 9.12 22.51 8.93
CA ALA A 353 8.12 23.18 9.77
C ALA A 353 8.11 22.60 11.19
N VAL A 354 7.96 21.27 11.35
CA VAL A 354 7.90 20.63 12.67
C VAL A 354 9.20 20.78 13.47
N THR A 355 10.36 20.84 12.81
CA THR A 355 11.64 21.09 13.50
C THR A 355 11.86 22.54 13.91
N GLU A 356 11.22 23.50 13.25
CA GLU A 356 11.27 24.92 13.60
C GLU A 356 10.38 25.26 14.80
N GLU A 357 9.20 24.64 14.87
CA GLU A 357 8.26 24.80 15.99
C GLU A 357 8.80 24.28 17.32
N MET A 358 9.70 23.28 17.29
CA MET A 358 10.32 22.70 18.48
C MET A 358 11.53 23.49 19.02
N ARG A 359 12.01 24.49 18.29
CA ARG A 359 13.16 25.36 18.70
C ARG A 359 12.72 26.50 19.60
#